data_267a8aeaac598382e0c8a7f3c95a9d81
#
_entry.id   267a8aeaac598382e0c8a7f3c95a9d81
#
_cell.length_a   1.000
_cell.length_b   1.000
_cell.length_c   1.000
_cell.angle_alpha   90.00
_cell.angle_beta   90.00
_cell.angle_gamma   90.00
#
_symmetry.space_group_name_H-M   'P 1'
#
loop_
_entity.id
_entity.type
_entity.pdbx_description
1 polymer ?
#
loop_
_entity_poly.entity_id
_entity_poly.type
_entity_poly.pdbx_seq_one_letter_code
_entity_poly.pdbx_strand_id
1 'polypeptide(L)'
;PSREQMRARGEDPDANMERSMAADNALIAGFPGITFGIHLCRGNTAADQPPPRQGHYDGIAERLFSTLDHHRFLLEYDTDRAGSFAPLRFVPKGKIVVLGLISTKLRELETSDALKRRIDEASKYVPIDQLALSPQCGFASRLGFGPNRLSHDEQWRERFLARREQAKAMYDE
;
A
#
# COMPACT_ATOMS: atom_id res chain seq x y z
N PRO A 1 1.66 -14.95 7.84
CA PRO A 1 2.87 -15.45 8.51
C PRO A 1 4.11 -14.87 7.83
N SER A 2 5.23 -14.73 8.59
CA SER A 2 6.52 -14.42 7.99
C SER A 2 7.03 -15.62 7.17
N ARG A 3 8.02 -15.37 6.29
CA ARG A 3 8.66 -16.47 5.53
C ARG A 3 9.26 -17.54 6.48
N GLU A 4 9.80 -17.13 7.60
CA GLU A 4 10.34 -18.02 8.64
C GLU A 4 9.23 -18.85 9.29
N GLN A 5 8.11 -18.22 9.66
CA GLN A 5 6.95 -18.93 10.21
C GLN A 5 6.34 -19.93 9.22
N MET A 6 6.36 -19.62 7.92
CA MET A 6 5.94 -20.55 6.87
C MET A 6 6.87 -21.77 6.83
N ARG A 7 8.20 -21.54 6.78
CA ARG A 7 9.18 -22.63 6.79
C ARG A 7 9.08 -23.51 8.03
N ALA A 8 8.87 -22.91 9.20
CA ALA A 8 8.69 -23.65 10.45
C ALA A 8 7.46 -24.58 10.44
N ARG A 9 6.47 -24.30 9.56
CA ARG A 9 5.30 -25.14 9.34
C ARG A 9 5.45 -26.10 8.15
N GLY A 10 6.65 -26.20 7.57
CA GLY A 10 6.91 -27.02 6.40
C GLY A 10 6.39 -26.45 5.10
N GLU A 11 6.00 -25.17 5.08
CA GLU A 11 5.54 -24.47 3.89
C GLU A 11 6.72 -23.86 3.12
N ASP A 12 6.68 -23.90 1.79
CA ASP A 12 7.62 -23.16 0.94
C ASP A 12 7.05 -21.75 0.67
N PRO A 13 7.69 -20.69 1.20
CA PRO A 13 7.21 -19.32 1.01
C PRO A 13 7.27 -18.84 -0.45
N ASP A 14 8.22 -19.36 -1.24
CA ASP A 14 8.36 -18.98 -2.64
C ASP A 14 7.27 -19.63 -3.49
N ALA A 15 7.04 -20.92 -3.31
CA ALA A 15 5.95 -21.64 -3.95
C ALA A 15 4.57 -21.07 -3.53
N ASN A 16 4.41 -20.65 -2.27
CA ASN A 16 3.18 -19.98 -1.81
C ASN A 16 2.97 -18.64 -2.52
N MET A 17 4.03 -17.84 -2.68
CA MET A 17 3.97 -16.58 -3.39
C MET A 17 3.60 -16.78 -4.86
N GLU A 18 4.21 -17.75 -5.54
CA GLU A 18 3.92 -18.08 -6.94
C GLU A 18 2.46 -18.50 -7.14
N ARG A 19 1.94 -19.38 -6.27
CA ARG A 19 0.53 -19.79 -6.33
C ARG A 19 -0.42 -18.60 -6.09
N SER A 20 -0.08 -17.70 -5.17
CA SER A 20 -0.90 -16.51 -4.91
C SER A 20 -0.93 -15.58 -6.12
N MET A 21 0.21 -15.29 -6.73
CA MET A 21 0.27 -14.45 -7.93
C MET A 21 -0.45 -15.08 -9.12
N ALA A 22 -0.34 -16.40 -9.29
CA ALA A 22 -1.07 -17.11 -10.33
C ALA A 22 -2.59 -17.04 -10.12
N ALA A 23 -3.05 -17.18 -8.88
CA ALA A 23 -4.47 -17.02 -8.53
C ALA A 23 -4.97 -15.60 -8.77
N ASP A 24 -4.19 -14.59 -8.37
CA ASP A 24 -4.52 -13.18 -8.59
C ASP A 24 -4.63 -12.84 -10.08
N ASN A 25 -3.72 -13.35 -10.91
CA ASN A 25 -3.79 -13.19 -12.36
C ASN A 25 -4.99 -13.91 -12.97
N ALA A 26 -5.30 -15.12 -12.49
CA ALA A 26 -6.47 -15.87 -12.95
C ALA A 26 -7.80 -15.16 -12.64
N LEU A 27 -7.88 -14.45 -11.52
CA LEU A 27 -9.08 -13.68 -11.14
C LEU A 27 -9.40 -12.53 -12.10
N ILE A 28 -8.38 -11.94 -12.70
CA ILE A 28 -8.55 -10.78 -13.61
C ILE A 28 -8.53 -11.17 -15.09
N ALA A 29 -8.16 -12.42 -15.38
CA ALA A 29 -8.15 -12.92 -16.76
C ALA A 29 -9.54 -12.94 -17.38
N GLY A 30 -9.61 -12.58 -18.65
CA GLY A 30 -10.87 -12.65 -19.42
C GLY A 30 -11.81 -11.44 -19.26
N PHE A 31 -11.37 -10.34 -18.64
CA PHE A 31 -12.14 -9.10 -18.50
C PHE A 31 -11.50 -7.96 -19.31
N PRO A 32 -11.63 -7.92 -20.65
CA PRO A 32 -11.03 -6.89 -21.46
C PRO A 32 -11.64 -5.51 -21.16
N GLY A 33 -10.81 -4.47 -21.19
CA GLY A 33 -11.25 -3.08 -20.96
C GLY A 33 -11.44 -2.67 -19.52
N ILE A 34 -11.22 -3.58 -18.54
CA ILE A 34 -11.27 -3.27 -17.12
C ILE A 34 -9.86 -2.98 -16.59
N THR A 35 -9.71 -1.91 -15.83
CA THR A 35 -8.46 -1.60 -15.13
C THR A 35 -8.46 -2.26 -13.75
N PHE A 36 -7.56 -3.21 -13.55
CA PHE A 36 -7.38 -3.88 -12.27
C PHE A 36 -6.21 -3.30 -11.47
N GLY A 37 -6.41 -3.09 -10.17
CA GLY A 37 -5.39 -2.73 -9.22
C GLY A 37 -5.25 -3.78 -8.13
N ILE A 38 -4.03 -3.94 -7.61
CA ILE A 38 -3.78 -4.79 -6.44
C ILE A 38 -3.24 -3.95 -5.29
N HIS A 39 -3.80 -4.14 -4.09
CA HIS A 39 -3.38 -3.46 -2.88
C HIS A 39 -2.41 -4.33 -2.08
N LEU A 40 -1.22 -3.81 -1.86
CA LEU A 40 -0.13 -4.50 -1.19
C LEU A 40 0.30 -3.71 0.05
N CYS A 41 -0.35 -3.96 1.18
CA CYS A 41 0.00 -3.35 2.45
C CYS A 41 0.47 -4.39 3.49
N ARG A 42 0.94 -3.88 4.63
CA ARG A 42 1.41 -4.70 5.76
C ARG A 42 0.38 -4.83 6.87
N GLY A 43 -0.84 -4.45 6.59
CA GLY A 43 -1.95 -4.38 7.54
C GLY A 43 -2.05 -3.00 8.21
N ASN A 44 -3.27 -2.65 8.58
CA ASN A 44 -3.61 -1.38 9.22
C ASN A 44 -3.97 -1.63 10.68
N THR A 45 -2.95 -1.81 11.53
CA THR A 45 -3.12 -1.95 12.98
C THR A 45 -3.09 -0.58 13.63
N ALA A 46 -3.83 -0.41 14.74
CA ALA A 46 -3.77 0.79 15.56
C ALA A 46 -2.32 1.04 16.04
N ALA A 47 -1.97 2.31 16.27
CA ALA A 47 -0.61 2.73 16.61
C ALA A 47 -0.07 2.12 17.92
N ASP A 48 -0.97 1.66 18.80
CA ASP A 48 -0.68 1.01 20.07
C ASP A 48 -0.45 -0.51 19.96
N GLN A 49 -0.60 -1.10 18.78
CA GLN A 49 -0.40 -2.53 18.55
C GLN A 49 0.84 -2.78 17.70
N PRO A 50 1.59 -3.88 17.96
CA PRO A 50 2.72 -4.21 17.13
C PRO A 50 2.28 -4.36 15.68
N PRO A 51 3.05 -3.82 14.73
CA PRO A 51 2.73 -3.94 13.31
C PRO A 51 2.66 -5.43 12.95
N PRO A 52 1.58 -5.89 12.30
CA PRO A 52 1.37 -7.32 12.06
C PRO A 52 2.40 -7.90 11.11
N ARG A 53 3.04 -7.07 10.31
CA ARG A 53 4.06 -7.47 9.34
C ARG A 53 5.10 -6.38 9.20
N GLN A 54 6.36 -6.81 9.16
CA GLN A 54 7.49 -5.95 8.82
C GLN A 54 8.16 -6.48 7.56
N GLY A 55 8.88 -5.63 6.88
CA GLY A 55 9.67 -5.99 5.71
C GLY A 55 9.47 -5.02 4.55
N HIS A 56 10.55 -4.83 3.83
CA HIS A 56 10.61 -4.01 2.63
C HIS A 56 10.14 -4.80 1.41
N TYR A 57 9.89 -4.13 0.31
CA TYR A 57 9.53 -4.78 -0.96
C TYR A 57 10.74 -5.44 -1.64
N ASP A 58 11.99 -5.09 -1.26
CA ASP A 58 13.24 -5.51 -1.93
C ASP A 58 13.31 -7.01 -2.21
N GLY A 59 12.94 -7.84 -1.24
CA GLY A 59 13.04 -9.29 -1.38
C GLY A 59 12.00 -9.95 -2.30
N ILE A 60 11.00 -9.20 -2.75
CA ILE A 60 9.90 -9.74 -3.57
C ILE A 60 9.61 -8.91 -4.83
N ALA A 61 10.15 -7.68 -4.91
CA ALA A 61 9.74 -6.69 -5.90
C ALA A 61 9.92 -7.14 -7.34
N GLU A 62 11.08 -7.69 -7.68
CA GLU A 62 11.36 -8.12 -9.05
C GLU A 62 10.35 -9.18 -9.51
N ARG A 63 10.19 -10.24 -8.71
CA ARG A 63 9.23 -11.31 -9.02
C ARG A 63 7.80 -10.80 -9.01
N LEU A 64 7.43 -9.99 -8.01
CA LEU A 64 6.07 -9.47 -7.85
C LEU A 64 5.64 -8.62 -9.05
N PHE A 65 6.44 -7.61 -9.39
CA PHE A 65 6.09 -6.65 -10.43
C PHE A 65 6.21 -7.22 -11.84
N SER A 66 7.09 -8.22 -12.06
CA SER A 66 7.23 -8.87 -13.36
C SER A 66 6.16 -9.94 -13.62
N THR A 67 5.55 -10.50 -12.56
CA THR A 67 4.60 -11.62 -12.69
C THR A 67 3.14 -11.19 -12.67
N LEU A 68 2.79 -10.18 -11.87
CA LEU A 68 1.40 -9.74 -11.74
C LEU A 68 0.92 -8.97 -12.97
N ASP A 69 -0.21 -9.38 -13.53
CA ASP A 69 -0.83 -8.76 -14.71
C ASP A 69 -1.64 -7.49 -14.40
N HIS A 70 -1.79 -7.14 -13.14
CA HIS A 70 -2.50 -5.94 -12.69
C HIS A 70 -1.95 -4.67 -13.33
N HIS A 71 -2.84 -3.73 -13.65
CA HIS A 71 -2.51 -2.44 -14.26
C HIS A 71 -1.98 -1.43 -13.26
N ARG A 72 -2.38 -1.56 -11.97
CA ARG A 72 -2.02 -0.63 -10.89
C ARG A 72 -1.55 -1.39 -9.66
N PHE A 73 -0.46 -0.92 -9.07
CA PHE A 73 0.08 -1.40 -7.80
C PHE A 73 -0.13 -0.33 -6.73
N LEU A 74 -1.02 -0.59 -5.77
CA LEU A 74 -1.28 0.29 -4.64
C LEU A 74 -0.37 -0.15 -3.49
N LEU A 75 0.70 0.60 -3.26
CA LEU A 75 1.81 0.23 -2.38
C LEU A 75 1.85 1.09 -1.12
N GLU A 76 2.11 0.47 0.02
CA GLU A 76 2.29 1.16 1.29
C GLU A 76 3.71 1.74 1.39
N TYR A 77 3.78 3.08 1.49
CA TYR A 77 5.03 3.84 1.65
C TYR A 77 4.89 4.99 2.66
N ASP A 78 3.94 4.92 3.60
CA ASP A 78 3.64 5.98 4.56
C ASP A 78 4.69 6.13 5.68
N THR A 79 5.47 5.10 5.95
CA THR A 79 6.47 5.09 7.03
C THR A 79 7.78 4.42 6.58
N ASP A 80 8.85 4.61 7.35
CA ASP A 80 10.17 4.00 7.12
C ASP A 80 10.14 2.47 7.08
N ARG A 81 9.10 1.88 7.62
CA ARG A 81 8.80 0.45 7.57
C ARG A 81 8.73 -0.10 6.13
N ALA A 82 8.41 0.75 5.17
CA ALA A 82 8.35 0.39 3.76
C ALA A 82 9.72 0.27 3.09
N GLY A 83 10.76 0.86 3.69
CA GLY A 83 12.09 0.99 3.10
C GLY A 83 12.16 2.06 2.03
N SER A 84 13.12 1.94 1.14
CA SER A 84 13.35 2.88 0.04
C SER A 84 12.42 2.62 -1.16
N PHE A 85 12.37 3.56 -2.11
CA PHE A 85 11.68 3.40 -3.38
C PHE A 85 12.46 2.58 -4.43
N ALA A 86 13.68 2.13 -4.12
CA ALA A 86 14.50 1.35 -5.06
C ALA A 86 13.80 0.11 -5.66
N PRO A 87 12.92 -0.61 -4.95
CA PRO A 87 12.12 -1.70 -5.52
C PRO A 87 11.27 -1.32 -6.73
N LEU A 88 10.86 -0.06 -6.85
CA LEU A 88 10.03 0.43 -7.95
C LEU A 88 10.71 0.34 -9.33
N ARG A 89 12.04 0.23 -9.37
CA ARG A 89 12.80 0.02 -10.63
C ARG A 89 12.36 -1.24 -11.40
N PHE A 90 11.71 -2.17 -10.73
CA PHE A 90 11.20 -3.41 -11.35
C PHE A 90 9.78 -3.29 -11.89
N VAL A 91 9.12 -2.15 -11.70
CA VAL A 91 7.76 -1.93 -12.22
C VAL A 91 7.83 -1.77 -13.74
N PRO A 92 7.09 -2.58 -14.51
CA PRO A 92 7.09 -2.47 -15.95
C PRO A 92 6.53 -1.14 -16.45
N LYS A 93 7.01 -0.70 -17.61
CA LYS A 93 6.44 0.48 -18.30
C LYS A 93 4.94 0.26 -18.58
N GLY A 94 4.17 1.33 -18.43
CA GLY A 94 2.72 1.32 -18.66
C GLY A 94 1.87 0.86 -17.47
N LYS A 95 2.48 0.40 -16.37
CA LYS A 95 1.76 0.13 -15.12
C LYS A 95 1.84 1.32 -14.19
N ILE A 96 0.79 1.58 -13.43
CA ILE A 96 0.73 2.70 -12.49
C ILE A 96 1.12 2.24 -11.09
N VAL A 97 2.00 2.99 -10.45
CA VAL A 97 2.31 2.86 -9.03
C VAL A 97 1.52 3.90 -8.25
N VAL A 98 0.60 3.45 -7.42
CA VAL A 98 -0.14 4.30 -6.51
C VAL A 98 0.60 4.33 -5.17
N LEU A 99 1.28 5.44 -4.92
CA LEU A 99 2.10 5.65 -3.72
C LEU A 99 1.20 5.95 -2.52
N GLY A 100 1.06 5.01 -1.62
CA GLY A 100 0.36 5.16 -0.35
C GLY A 100 1.23 5.92 0.65
N LEU A 101 1.40 7.22 0.45
CA LEU A 101 2.24 8.09 1.27
C LEU A 101 1.51 8.69 2.47
N ILE A 102 0.17 8.77 2.39
CA ILE A 102 -0.62 9.38 3.46
C ILE A 102 -0.96 8.30 4.48
N SER A 103 -0.50 8.47 5.71
CA SER A 103 -0.71 7.48 6.76
C SER A 103 -2.16 7.51 7.28
N THR A 104 -2.77 6.34 7.39
CA THR A 104 -4.04 6.17 8.11
C THR A 104 -3.85 5.72 9.55
N LYS A 105 -2.60 5.66 10.04
CA LYS A 105 -2.19 5.17 11.35
C LYS A 105 -1.74 6.28 12.29
N LEU A 106 -1.17 7.36 11.74
CA LEU A 106 -0.64 8.48 12.50
C LEU A 106 -1.68 9.60 12.63
N ARG A 107 -1.55 10.42 13.67
CA ARG A 107 -2.44 11.57 13.91
C ARG A 107 -2.00 12.78 13.11
N GLU A 108 -0.69 12.93 12.94
CA GLU A 108 -0.07 14.03 12.21
C GLU A 108 -0.40 13.89 10.73
N LEU A 109 -0.71 15.02 10.12
CA LEU A 109 -0.93 15.11 8.68
C LEU A 109 0.40 15.38 7.98
N GLU A 110 0.62 14.68 6.88
CA GLU A 110 1.75 14.94 6.00
C GLU A 110 1.62 16.33 5.36
N THR A 111 2.72 17.09 5.35
CA THR A 111 2.74 18.37 4.64
C THR A 111 2.85 18.18 3.14
N SER A 112 2.33 19.11 2.34
CA SER A 112 2.47 19.11 0.88
C SER A 112 3.94 18.97 0.44
N ASP A 113 4.86 19.68 1.08
CA ASP A 113 6.28 19.61 0.76
C ASP A 113 6.89 18.25 1.10
N ALA A 114 6.44 17.61 2.18
CA ALA A 114 6.90 16.25 2.50
C ALA A 114 6.42 15.25 1.43
N LEU A 115 5.17 15.34 1.01
CA LEU A 115 4.62 14.49 -0.05
C LEU A 115 5.34 14.71 -1.39
N LYS A 116 5.56 15.98 -1.79
CA LYS A 116 6.30 16.33 -3.01
C LYS A 116 7.70 15.73 -3.00
N ARG A 117 8.46 15.90 -1.90
CA ARG A 117 9.80 15.29 -1.78
C ARG A 117 9.79 13.77 -1.93
N ARG A 118 8.78 13.09 -1.35
CA ARG A 118 8.65 11.63 -1.48
C ARG A 118 8.29 11.21 -2.90
N ILE A 119 7.46 11.97 -3.59
CA ILE A 119 7.14 11.75 -5.01
C ILE A 119 8.38 11.95 -5.88
N ASP A 120 9.15 13.02 -5.65
CA ASP A 120 10.41 13.28 -6.35
C ASP A 120 11.44 12.17 -6.14
N GLU A 121 11.49 11.59 -4.93
CA GLU A 121 12.34 10.45 -4.64
C GLU A 121 11.90 9.20 -5.42
N ALA A 122 10.62 8.90 -5.44
CA ALA A 122 10.06 7.77 -6.18
C ALA A 122 10.24 7.92 -7.70
N SER A 123 10.16 9.15 -8.22
CA SER A 123 10.32 9.46 -9.65
C SER A 123 11.71 9.17 -10.21
N LYS A 124 12.71 8.95 -9.35
CA LYS A 124 14.04 8.47 -9.75
C LYS A 124 14.04 7.02 -10.25
N TYR A 125 13.00 6.27 -9.93
CA TYR A 125 12.88 4.83 -10.25
C TYR A 125 11.76 4.53 -11.25
N VAL A 126 10.70 5.36 -11.24
CA VAL A 126 9.53 5.21 -12.11
C VAL A 126 9.16 6.59 -12.67
N PRO A 127 8.91 6.73 -13.98
CA PRO A 127 8.48 8.01 -14.57
C PRO A 127 7.27 8.62 -13.84
N ILE A 128 7.25 9.95 -13.71
CA ILE A 128 6.22 10.67 -12.96
C ILE A 128 4.79 10.41 -13.47
N ASP A 129 4.62 10.18 -14.76
CA ASP A 129 3.36 9.84 -15.42
C ASP A 129 2.86 8.43 -15.08
N GLN A 130 3.70 7.58 -14.49
CA GLN A 130 3.33 6.28 -13.92
C GLN A 130 3.07 6.35 -12.40
N LEU A 131 3.15 7.52 -11.77
CA LEU A 131 2.92 7.69 -10.34
C LEU A 131 1.53 8.27 -10.06
N ALA A 132 0.93 7.81 -8.98
CA ALA A 132 -0.28 8.37 -8.38
C ALA A 132 -0.13 8.40 -6.87
N LEU A 133 -0.87 9.27 -6.20
CA LEU A 133 -0.85 9.42 -4.74
C LEU A 133 -2.14 8.87 -4.12
N SER A 134 -2.02 8.20 -2.98
CA SER A 134 -3.16 7.76 -2.19
C SER A 134 -2.83 7.65 -0.70
N PRO A 135 -3.85 7.49 0.16
CA PRO A 135 -3.64 6.93 1.49
C PRO A 135 -3.07 5.51 1.40
N GLN A 136 -2.27 5.14 2.42
CA GLN A 136 -1.61 3.83 2.44
C GLN A 136 -2.61 2.67 2.54
N CYS A 137 -3.77 2.89 3.18
CA CYS A 137 -4.90 1.96 3.30
C CYS A 137 -6.22 2.73 3.31
N GLY A 138 -7.35 2.00 3.31
CA GLY A 138 -8.65 2.61 3.56
C GLY A 138 -8.74 3.15 4.99
N PHE A 139 -9.43 4.27 5.17
CA PHE A 139 -9.64 4.90 6.50
C PHE A 139 -10.51 4.06 7.43
N ALA A 140 -11.29 3.13 6.90
CA ALA A 140 -12.18 2.23 7.64
C ALA A 140 -11.79 0.75 7.49
N SER A 141 -10.54 0.46 7.20
CA SER A 141 -10.05 -0.92 6.98
C SER A 141 -10.13 -1.82 8.23
N ARG A 142 -10.49 -1.26 9.39
CA ARG A 142 -10.85 -1.95 10.62
C ARG A 142 -12.20 -1.49 11.14
N LEU A 143 -13.26 -1.94 10.54
CA LEU A 143 -14.56 -2.02 11.21
C LEU A 143 -14.50 -3.20 12.20
N GLY A 144 -13.85 -2.98 13.36
CA GLY A 144 -13.79 -3.98 14.43
C GLY A 144 -15.17 -4.29 14.96
N PHE A 145 -15.55 -5.54 14.93
CA PHE A 145 -16.69 -6.07 15.66
C PHE A 145 -16.27 -6.28 17.14
N GLY A 146 -16.33 -5.22 17.97
CA GLY A 146 -16.00 -5.32 19.39
C GLY A 146 -16.77 -4.28 20.22
N PRO A 147 -16.89 -4.49 21.54
CA PRO A 147 -17.72 -3.65 22.44
C PRO A 147 -17.27 -2.19 22.59
N ASN A 148 -16.09 -1.82 22.11
CA ASN A 148 -15.56 -0.46 22.18
C ASN A 148 -15.72 0.33 20.87
N ARG A 149 -16.72 0.01 20.09
CA ARG A 149 -16.98 0.56 18.75
C ARG A 149 -17.16 2.08 18.70
N LEU A 150 -17.73 2.69 19.71
CA LEU A 150 -18.15 4.11 19.68
C LEU A 150 -16.99 5.08 19.90
N SER A 151 -16.00 4.75 20.74
CA SER A 151 -14.86 5.66 20.99
C SER A 151 -13.84 5.68 19.83
N HIS A 152 -13.78 4.60 19.03
CA HIS A 152 -12.97 4.55 17.84
C HIS A 152 -13.61 5.32 16.66
N ASP A 153 -14.95 5.33 16.57
CA ASP A 153 -15.68 5.97 15.48
C ASP A 153 -15.58 7.51 15.52
N GLU A 154 -15.55 8.12 16.70
CA GLU A 154 -15.44 9.57 16.84
C GLU A 154 -14.03 10.09 16.46
N GLN A 155 -12.99 9.49 17.00
CA GLN A 155 -11.60 9.85 16.68
C GLN A 155 -11.27 9.58 15.21
N TRP A 156 -11.84 8.51 14.63
CA TRP A 156 -11.67 8.19 13.24
C TRP A 156 -12.40 9.19 12.34
N ARG A 157 -13.62 9.57 12.68
CA ARG A 157 -14.42 10.55 11.97
C ARG A 157 -13.74 11.92 11.91
N GLU A 158 -13.19 12.37 13.02
CA GLU A 158 -12.43 13.63 13.09
C GLU A 158 -11.19 13.58 12.19
N ARG A 159 -10.43 12.47 12.21
CA ARG A 159 -9.26 12.28 11.33
C ARG A 159 -9.65 12.25 9.87
N PHE A 160 -10.71 11.55 9.52
CA PHE A 160 -11.20 11.48 8.16
C PHE A 160 -11.63 12.85 7.64
N LEU A 161 -12.37 13.62 8.43
CA LEU A 161 -12.82 14.96 8.04
C LEU A 161 -11.64 15.91 7.89
N ALA A 162 -10.69 15.90 8.81
CA ALA A 162 -9.49 16.75 8.73
C ALA A 162 -8.66 16.43 7.46
N ARG A 163 -8.47 15.16 7.15
CA ARG A 163 -7.73 14.74 5.93
C ARG A 163 -8.48 15.05 4.65
N ARG A 164 -9.80 14.92 4.66
CA ARG A 164 -10.66 15.30 3.53
C ARG A 164 -10.56 16.79 3.22
N GLU A 165 -10.62 17.64 4.23
CA GLU A 165 -10.48 19.09 4.04
C GLU A 165 -9.08 19.48 3.58
N GLN A 166 -8.03 18.83 4.11
CA GLN A 166 -6.66 19.05 3.65
C GLN A 166 -6.48 18.60 2.18
N ALA A 167 -6.99 17.43 1.81
CA ALA A 167 -6.94 16.97 0.43
C ALA A 167 -7.68 17.95 -0.50
N LYS A 168 -8.85 18.46 -0.09
CA LYS A 168 -9.61 19.44 -0.84
C LYS A 168 -8.83 20.75 -1.03
N ALA A 169 -8.22 21.29 0.02
CA ALA A 169 -7.38 22.48 -0.08
C ALA A 169 -6.18 22.33 -1.03
N MET A 170 -5.64 21.10 -1.17
CA MET A 170 -4.54 20.80 -2.12
C MET A 170 -5.00 20.72 -3.59
N TYR A 171 -6.31 20.52 -3.83
CA TYR A 171 -6.88 20.48 -5.19
C TYR A 171 -7.39 21.85 -5.65
N ASP A 172 -7.65 22.77 -4.72
CA ASP A 172 -8.18 24.11 -5.00
C ASP A 172 -7.04 25.14 -5.23
N GLU A 173 -5.75 24.75 -5.05
CA GLU A 173 -4.53 25.50 -5.40
C GLU A 173 -3.96 25.07 -6.77
#